data_da9ac682388fab1e3b559d8cf64bdb19
#
_entry.id   da9ac682388fab1e3b559d8cf64bdb19
#
_cell.length_a   1.000
_cell.length_b   1.000
_cell.length_c   1.000
_cell.angle_alpha   90.00
_cell.angle_beta   90.00
_cell.angle_gamma   90.00
#
_symmetry.space_group_name_H-M   'P 1'
#
loop_
_entity.id
_entity.type
_entity.pdbx_description
1 polymer ?
#
loop_
_entity_poly.entity_id
_entity_poly.type
_entity_poly.pdbx_seq_one_letter_code
_entity_poly.pdbx_strand_id
1 'polypeptide(L)'
;MKDIQDLLLLPGLVCDAEVWKHQTQELGKLTRVQVADYGSSDSIQEMARTALAGAPERFALAGHSMGGRVAFEIMHSVPERVVGLALLDTAYKPFTPGEAGERERAERMGYVEIAQTQGMRAMARAWLQKMVHPSRLADAPLVEAIVEMLARKSPEIYAGQIRALLARPDAAPVLAAVRCPTLVLCGREDAWSALEGHRDMAARIAKSRLVIVENCGHMATMERPEEVTSALKEWLEWIGPPAGEAKRSGGAAVDAAL
;
A
#
# COMPACT_ATOMS: atom_id res chain seq x y z
N MET A 1 -7.39 8.59 25.07
CA MET A 1 -6.59 8.29 23.86
C MET A 1 -6.96 9.35 22.83
N LYS A 2 -6.00 9.89 22.09
CA LYS A 2 -6.34 10.78 20.95
C LYS A 2 -7.04 9.91 19.92
N ASP A 3 -8.24 10.31 19.47
CA ASP A 3 -8.92 9.60 18.40
C ASP A 3 -8.12 9.76 17.12
N ILE A 4 -7.65 8.63 16.58
CA ILE A 4 -6.90 8.56 15.34
C ILE A 4 -7.90 8.26 14.21
N GLN A 5 -7.63 8.76 13.00
CA GLN A 5 -8.48 8.54 11.81
C GLN A 5 -8.63 7.05 11.50
N ASP A 6 -9.81 6.64 11.05
CA ASP A 6 -10.01 5.31 10.48
C ASP A 6 -8.99 5.03 9.37
N LEU A 7 -8.47 3.82 9.30
CA LEU A 7 -7.40 3.44 8.39
C LEU A 7 -7.87 2.38 7.40
N LEU A 8 -7.80 2.71 6.11
CA LEU A 8 -8.01 1.77 5.00
C LEU A 8 -6.67 1.32 4.43
N LEU A 9 -6.41 0.01 4.47
CA LEU A 9 -5.20 -0.64 3.97
C LEU A 9 -5.49 -1.36 2.64
N LEU A 10 -4.68 -1.10 1.64
CA LEU A 10 -4.80 -1.63 0.29
C LEU A 10 -3.67 -2.64 0.02
N PRO A 11 -3.99 -3.93 -0.16
CA PRO A 11 -3.00 -4.97 -0.42
C PRO A 11 -2.32 -4.84 -1.79
N GLY A 12 -1.16 -5.47 -1.92
CA GLY A 12 -0.46 -5.63 -3.20
C GLY A 12 -1.07 -6.68 -4.11
N LEU A 13 -0.38 -6.95 -5.23
CA LEU A 13 -0.73 -7.96 -6.23
C LEU A 13 -0.89 -9.34 -5.57
N VAL A 14 -2.07 -9.96 -5.72
CA VAL A 14 -2.48 -11.24 -5.14
C VAL A 14 -2.25 -11.39 -3.63
N CYS A 15 -2.00 -10.27 -2.94
CA CYS A 15 -1.97 -10.23 -1.48
C CYS A 15 -3.39 -10.15 -0.91
N ASP A 16 -3.51 -10.53 0.35
CA ASP A 16 -4.71 -10.37 1.18
C ASP A 16 -4.35 -9.69 2.52
N ALA A 17 -5.19 -9.84 3.52
CA ALA A 17 -4.98 -9.24 4.84
C ALA A 17 -3.67 -9.68 5.53
N GLU A 18 -3.08 -10.80 5.12
CA GLU A 18 -1.81 -11.28 5.70
C GLU A 18 -0.66 -10.31 5.46
N VAL A 19 -0.63 -9.61 4.30
CA VAL A 19 0.42 -8.61 4.01
C VAL A 19 0.43 -7.46 5.01
N TRP A 20 -0.69 -7.20 5.66
CA TRP A 20 -0.91 -6.15 6.65
C TRP A 20 -1.10 -6.67 8.08
N LYS A 21 -0.86 -7.96 8.34
CA LYS A 21 -1.20 -8.62 9.60
C LYS A 21 -0.64 -7.91 10.83
N HIS A 22 0.67 -7.63 10.85
CA HIS A 22 1.32 -6.95 11.96
C HIS A 22 0.75 -5.54 12.15
N GLN A 23 0.61 -4.78 11.05
CA GLN A 23 0.06 -3.42 11.07
C GLN A 23 -1.38 -3.42 11.57
N THR A 24 -2.20 -4.36 11.12
CA THR A 24 -3.60 -4.50 11.59
C THR A 24 -3.66 -4.78 13.08
N GLN A 25 -2.81 -5.67 13.60
CA GLN A 25 -2.76 -6.00 15.03
C GLN A 25 -2.32 -4.82 15.88
N GLU A 26 -1.27 -4.10 15.46
CA GLU A 26 -0.70 -3.01 16.26
C GLU A 26 -1.47 -1.69 16.12
N LEU A 27 -1.88 -1.33 14.90
CA LEU A 27 -2.63 -0.10 14.66
C LEU A 27 -4.10 -0.25 15.07
N GLY A 28 -4.64 -1.47 15.05
CA GLY A 28 -5.99 -1.78 15.55
C GLY A 28 -6.18 -1.51 17.04
N LYS A 29 -5.09 -1.37 17.81
CA LYS A 29 -5.12 -0.91 19.21
C LYS A 29 -5.37 0.60 19.33
N LEU A 30 -5.21 1.36 18.26
CA LEU A 30 -5.25 2.81 18.21
C LEU A 30 -6.45 3.35 17.42
N THR A 31 -6.85 2.65 16.36
CA THR A 31 -7.92 3.08 15.46
C THR A 31 -8.62 1.88 14.81
N ARG A 32 -9.75 2.12 14.16
CA ARG A 32 -10.38 1.10 13.32
C ARG A 32 -9.57 0.92 12.04
N VAL A 33 -9.12 -0.31 11.80
CA VAL A 33 -8.35 -0.70 10.61
C VAL A 33 -9.20 -1.61 9.75
N GLN A 34 -9.30 -1.29 8.47
CA GLN A 34 -9.94 -2.11 7.45
C GLN A 34 -8.92 -2.45 6.36
N VAL A 35 -8.86 -3.72 5.97
CA VAL A 35 -8.08 -4.17 4.81
C VAL A 35 -9.04 -4.44 3.66
N ALA A 36 -8.77 -3.85 2.49
CA ALA A 36 -9.57 -4.09 1.30
C ALA A 36 -9.36 -5.50 0.74
N ASP A 37 -10.43 -6.08 0.22
CA ASP A 37 -10.36 -7.26 -0.64
C ASP A 37 -10.92 -6.88 -2.02
N TYR A 38 -10.13 -7.09 -3.05
CA TYR A 38 -10.52 -6.73 -4.43
C TYR A 38 -11.33 -7.82 -5.12
N GLY A 39 -11.50 -8.99 -4.50
CA GLY A 39 -12.17 -10.13 -5.12
C GLY A 39 -11.53 -10.52 -6.44
N SER A 40 -12.33 -10.57 -7.50
CA SER A 40 -11.90 -10.86 -8.88
C SER A 40 -11.67 -9.62 -9.75
N SER A 41 -11.66 -8.41 -9.17
CA SER A 41 -11.44 -7.17 -9.92
C SER A 41 -10.16 -7.22 -10.75
N ASP A 42 -10.25 -6.85 -12.03
CA ASP A 42 -9.16 -6.95 -13.01
C ASP A 42 -8.74 -5.59 -13.62
N SER A 43 -9.19 -4.50 -13.00
CA SER A 43 -8.75 -3.13 -13.30
C SER A 43 -8.51 -2.34 -12.02
N ILE A 44 -7.58 -1.37 -12.08
CA ILE A 44 -7.27 -0.50 -10.93
C ILE A 44 -8.52 0.29 -10.51
N GLN A 45 -9.33 0.74 -11.48
CA GLN A 45 -10.57 1.48 -11.23
C GLN A 45 -11.61 0.62 -10.51
N GLU A 46 -11.76 -0.63 -10.88
CA GLU A 46 -12.69 -1.55 -10.21
C GLU A 46 -12.22 -1.89 -8.80
N MET A 47 -10.92 -2.16 -8.61
CA MET A 47 -10.34 -2.37 -7.29
C MET A 47 -10.57 -1.17 -6.36
N ALA A 48 -10.42 0.06 -6.88
CA ALA A 48 -10.69 1.28 -6.12
C ALA A 48 -12.18 1.37 -5.71
N ARG A 49 -13.11 1.11 -6.64
CA ARG A 49 -14.56 1.09 -6.34
C ARG A 49 -14.91 0.04 -5.30
N THR A 50 -14.35 -1.17 -5.42
CA THR A 50 -14.55 -2.26 -4.47
C THR A 50 -14.04 -1.89 -3.07
N ALA A 51 -12.84 -1.31 -2.97
CA ALA A 51 -12.27 -0.85 -1.71
C ALA A 51 -13.11 0.27 -1.06
N LEU A 52 -13.66 1.18 -1.87
CA LEU A 52 -14.49 2.30 -1.38
C LEU A 52 -15.88 1.89 -0.93
N ALA A 53 -16.42 0.77 -1.39
CA ALA A 53 -17.78 0.32 -1.07
C ALA A 53 -17.99 0.08 0.45
N GLY A 54 -16.94 -0.36 1.16
CA GLY A 54 -16.98 -0.56 2.62
C GLY A 54 -16.20 0.50 3.43
N ALA A 55 -15.62 1.51 2.76
CA ALA A 55 -14.77 2.49 3.42
C ALA A 55 -15.59 3.52 4.22
N PRO A 56 -15.07 4.00 5.37
CA PRO A 56 -15.65 5.11 6.12
C PRO A 56 -15.81 6.38 5.26
N GLU A 57 -16.62 7.35 5.72
CA GLU A 57 -16.79 8.61 5.02
C GLU A 57 -15.47 9.37 4.84
N ARG A 58 -14.63 9.37 5.88
CA ARG A 58 -13.27 9.93 5.85
C ARG A 58 -12.30 8.94 6.47
N PHE A 59 -11.13 8.79 5.88
CA PHE A 59 -10.14 7.79 6.30
C PHE A 59 -8.72 8.19 5.93
N ALA A 60 -7.76 7.68 6.68
CA ALA A 60 -6.37 7.58 6.27
C ALA A 60 -6.22 6.38 5.32
N LEU A 61 -5.44 6.52 4.26
CA LEU A 61 -5.31 5.54 3.18
C LEU A 61 -3.86 5.08 3.06
N ALA A 62 -3.60 3.79 3.19
CA ALA A 62 -2.27 3.23 2.97
C ALA A 62 -2.30 2.12 1.92
N GLY A 63 -1.44 2.22 0.91
CA GLY A 63 -1.36 1.24 -0.19
C GLY A 63 0.04 0.66 -0.35
N HIS A 64 0.14 -0.67 -0.36
CA HIS A 64 1.36 -1.40 -0.63
C HIS A 64 1.40 -1.87 -2.08
N SER A 65 2.48 -1.62 -2.82
CA SER A 65 2.70 -2.11 -4.18
C SER A 65 1.53 -1.77 -5.14
N MET A 66 0.82 -2.76 -5.69
CA MET A 66 -0.40 -2.55 -6.48
C MET A 66 -1.45 -1.74 -5.70
N GLY A 67 -1.55 -1.94 -4.38
CA GLY A 67 -2.44 -1.15 -3.51
C GLY A 67 -2.11 0.35 -3.54
N GLY A 68 -0.86 0.75 -3.75
CA GLY A 68 -0.48 2.14 -4.00
C GLY A 68 -1.04 2.68 -5.33
N ARG A 69 -1.13 1.83 -6.37
CA ARG A 69 -1.81 2.19 -7.62
C ARG A 69 -3.31 2.40 -7.42
N VAL A 70 -3.93 1.53 -6.62
CA VAL A 70 -5.34 1.68 -6.23
C VAL A 70 -5.54 2.94 -5.38
N ALA A 71 -4.58 3.27 -4.50
CA ALA A 71 -4.62 4.51 -3.73
C ALA A 71 -4.60 5.77 -4.61
N PHE A 72 -3.83 5.79 -5.70
CA PHE A 72 -3.86 6.90 -6.66
C PHE A 72 -5.21 7.04 -7.34
N GLU A 73 -5.87 5.94 -7.69
CA GLU A 73 -7.22 5.98 -8.27
C GLU A 73 -8.26 6.51 -7.27
N ILE A 74 -8.16 6.11 -6.00
CA ILE A 74 -9.00 6.65 -4.92
C ILE A 74 -8.75 8.16 -4.74
N MET A 75 -7.48 8.59 -4.72
CA MET A 75 -7.11 9.99 -4.65
C MET A 75 -7.58 10.82 -5.86
N HIS A 76 -7.69 10.18 -7.03
CA HIS A 76 -8.26 10.83 -8.22
C HIS A 76 -9.77 10.99 -8.11
N SER A 77 -10.46 9.97 -7.57
CA SER A 77 -11.92 9.89 -7.57
C SER A 77 -12.58 10.62 -6.39
N VAL A 78 -12.02 10.53 -5.18
CA VAL A 78 -12.62 11.04 -3.94
C VAL A 78 -11.55 11.64 -2.99
N PRO A 79 -10.72 12.60 -3.46
CA PRO A 79 -9.61 13.13 -2.66
C PRO A 79 -10.05 13.78 -1.34
N GLU A 80 -11.28 14.28 -1.26
CA GLU A 80 -11.86 14.94 -0.09
C GLU A 80 -12.13 13.96 1.07
N ARG A 81 -12.25 12.66 0.79
CA ARG A 81 -12.42 11.62 1.81
C ARG A 81 -11.10 11.19 2.44
N VAL A 82 -9.96 11.43 1.76
CA VAL A 82 -8.63 10.97 2.19
C VAL A 82 -7.94 12.03 3.04
N VAL A 83 -7.81 11.76 4.34
CA VAL A 83 -7.20 12.70 5.31
C VAL A 83 -5.68 12.57 5.41
N GLY A 84 -5.13 11.47 4.96
CA GLY A 84 -3.71 11.18 4.86
C GLY A 84 -3.46 10.05 3.88
N LEU A 85 -2.30 10.05 3.22
CA LEU A 85 -1.91 9.06 2.22
C LEU A 85 -0.59 8.40 2.62
N ALA A 86 -0.51 7.06 2.55
CA ALA A 86 0.74 6.33 2.70
C ALA A 86 0.96 5.42 1.48
N LEU A 87 2.12 5.56 0.85
CA LEU A 87 2.53 4.88 -0.38
C LEU A 87 3.76 4.02 -0.06
N LEU A 88 3.58 2.71 0.00
CA LEU A 88 4.60 1.75 0.40
C LEU A 88 5.02 0.88 -0.79
N ASP A 89 6.31 0.79 -1.06
CA ASP A 89 6.90 -0.10 -2.08
C ASP A 89 6.17 -0.04 -3.43
N THR A 90 5.81 1.17 -3.90
CA THR A 90 4.97 1.37 -5.08
C THR A 90 5.61 2.34 -6.08
N ALA A 91 5.00 2.44 -7.26
CA ALA A 91 5.45 3.34 -8.30
C ALA A 91 4.26 4.10 -8.90
N TYR A 92 4.49 5.29 -9.45
CA TYR A 92 3.43 6.16 -9.98
C TYR A 92 3.40 6.22 -11.52
N LYS A 93 4.51 5.87 -12.20
CA LYS A 93 4.64 5.97 -13.66
C LYS A 93 3.72 4.98 -14.38
N PRO A 94 3.17 5.34 -15.54
CA PRO A 94 2.35 4.44 -16.34
C PRO A 94 3.16 3.26 -16.87
N PHE A 95 2.49 2.31 -17.51
CA PHE A 95 3.18 1.36 -18.37
C PHE A 95 3.85 2.13 -19.52
N THR A 96 5.13 1.91 -19.72
CA THR A 96 5.91 2.63 -20.72
C THR A 96 5.99 1.75 -21.98
N PRO A 97 5.52 2.21 -23.17
CA PRO A 97 5.70 1.47 -24.42
C PRO A 97 7.18 1.42 -24.82
N GLY A 98 7.50 0.49 -25.73
CA GLY A 98 8.86 0.28 -26.22
C GLY A 98 9.59 -0.84 -25.49
N GLU A 99 10.90 -0.97 -25.72
CA GLU A 99 11.71 -2.12 -25.28
C GLU A 99 11.64 -2.39 -23.76
N ALA A 100 11.64 -1.33 -22.95
CA ALA A 100 11.54 -1.48 -21.48
C ALA A 100 10.17 -2.04 -21.07
N GLY A 101 9.10 -1.56 -21.67
CA GLY A 101 7.75 -2.06 -21.41
C GLY A 101 7.55 -3.50 -21.92
N GLU A 102 8.11 -3.83 -23.05
CA GLU A 102 8.03 -5.21 -23.54
C GLU A 102 8.81 -6.18 -22.63
N ARG A 103 9.94 -5.77 -22.08
CA ARG A 103 10.65 -6.56 -21.04
C ARG A 103 9.79 -6.73 -19.77
N GLU A 104 9.17 -5.66 -19.27
CA GLU A 104 8.26 -5.75 -18.12
C GLU A 104 7.09 -6.70 -18.43
N ARG A 105 6.47 -6.55 -19.59
CA ARG A 105 5.37 -7.40 -20.04
C ARG A 105 5.79 -8.87 -20.08
N ALA A 106 6.91 -9.16 -20.75
CA ALA A 106 7.42 -10.53 -20.89
C ALA A 106 7.71 -11.18 -19.54
N GLU A 107 8.33 -10.44 -18.63
CA GLU A 107 8.59 -10.93 -17.27
C GLU A 107 7.30 -11.25 -16.52
N ARG A 108 6.31 -10.33 -16.53
CA ARG A 108 5.01 -10.55 -15.87
C ARG A 108 4.25 -11.73 -16.47
N MET A 109 4.26 -11.86 -17.79
CA MET A 109 3.59 -12.96 -18.48
C MET A 109 4.29 -14.30 -18.23
N GLY A 110 5.60 -14.34 -18.02
CA GLY A 110 6.32 -15.53 -17.61
C GLY A 110 5.83 -16.06 -16.25
N TYR A 111 5.60 -15.18 -15.28
CA TYR A 111 5.00 -15.58 -14.00
C TYR A 111 3.53 -16.02 -14.16
N VAL A 112 2.76 -15.42 -15.06
CA VAL A 112 1.39 -15.86 -15.36
C VAL A 112 1.41 -17.28 -15.93
N GLU A 113 2.33 -17.59 -16.84
CA GLU A 113 2.51 -18.94 -17.39
C GLU A 113 2.86 -19.96 -16.31
N ILE A 114 3.78 -19.63 -15.39
CA ILE A 114 4.08 -20.51 -14.25
C ILE A 114 2.83 -20.73 -13.39
N ALA A 115 2.07 -19.69 -13.09
CA ALA A 115 0.85 -19.82 -12.30
C ALA A 115 -0.18 -20.75 -12.95
N GLN A 116 -0.35 -20.63 -14.27
CA GLN A 116 -1.31 -21.43 -15.06
C GLN A 116 -0.88 -22.89 -15.24
N THR A 117 0.42 -23.16 -15.39
CA THR A 117 0.92 -24.50 -15.72
C THR A 117 1.40 -25.29 -14.51
N GLN A 118 1.90 -24.59 -13.46
CA GLN A 118 2.52 -25.20 -12.28
C GLN A 118 1.83 -24.79 -10.96
N GLY A 119 0.85 -23.89 -11.05
CA GLY A 119 0.07 -23.40 -9.90
C GLY A 119 0.70 -22.20 -9.19
N MET A 120 -0.13 -21.56 -8.35
CA MET A 120 0.21 -20.33 -7.65
C MET A 120 1.40 -20.47 -6.67
N ARG A 121 1.59 -21.65 -6.06
CA ARG A 121 2.75 -21.88 -5.16
C ARG A 121 4.07 -21.83 -5.92
N ALA A 122 4.13 -22.44 -7.10
CA ALA A 122 5.32 -22.42 -7.96
C ALA A 122 5.63 -20.98 -8.41
N MET A 123 4.61 -20.27 -8.87
CA MET A 123 4.73 -18.86 -9.23
C MET A 123 5.23 -18.02 -8.06
N ALA A 124 4.63 -18.17 -6.86
CA ALA A 124 5.01 -17.43 -5.67
C ALA A 124 6.49 -17.64 -5.30
N ARG A 125 6.98 -18.88 -5.33
CA ARG A 125 8.41 -19.19 -5.05
C ARG A 125 9.35 -18.59 -6.08
N ALA A 126 8.98 -18.58 -7.36
CA ALA A 126 9.77 -17.95 -8.41
C ALA A 126 9.79 -16.41 -8.28
N TRP A 127 8.63 -15.81 -8.03
CA TRP A 127 8.46 -14.37 -7.89
C TRP A 127 9.17 -13.81 -6.65
N LEU A 128 9.14 -14.54 -5.54
CA LEU A 128 9.67 -14.13 -4.25
C LEU A 128 11.19 -13.86 -4.29
N GLN A 129 11.94 -14.50 -5.21
CA GLN A 129 13.39 -14.29 -5.36
C GLN A 129 13.76 -12.82 -5.62
N LYS A 130 12.85 -12.02 -6.17
CA LYS A 130 13.04 -10.59 -6.44
C LYS A 130 12.26 -9.68 -5.50
N MET A 131 11.40 -10.25 -4.65
CA MET A 131 10.46 -9.48 -3.84
C MET A 131 10.95 -9.22 -2.43
N VAL A 132 11.81 -10.08 -1.89
CA VAL A 132 12.37 -9.90 -0.56
C VAL A 132 13.85 -9.61 -0.63
N HIS A 133 14.38 -8.97 0.39
CA HIS A 133 15.84 -8.79 0.52
C HIS A 133 16.56 -10.14 0.49
N PRO A 134 17.70 -10.29 -0.21
CA PRO A 134 18.38 -11.57 -0.34
C PRO A 134 18.67 -12.28 0.99
N SER A 135 19.00 -11.54 2.05
CA SER A 135 19.23 -12.13 3.37
C SER A 135 17.97 -12.73 4.03
N ARG A 136 16.78 -12.37 3.55
CA ARG A 136 15.51 -12.87 4.07
C ARG A 136 15.01 -14.11 3.34
N LEU A 137 15.63 -14.50 2.23
CA LEU A 137 15.28 -15.72 1.49
C LEU A 137 15.54 -17.00 2.30
N ALA A 138 16.42 -16.94 3.31
CA ALA A 138 16.65 -18.04 4.24
C ALA A 138 15.69 -18.08 5.43
N ASP A 139 14.87 -17.05 5.61
CA ASP A 139 13.86 -16.99 6.67
C ASP A 139 12.61 -17.81 6.27
N ALA A 140 12.64 -19.09 6.59
CA ALA A 140 11.61 -20.03 6.18
C ALA A 140 10.18 -19.64 6.65
N PRO A 141 9.95 -19.14 7.88
CA PRO A 141 8.65 -18.63 8.30
C PRO A 141 8.13 -17.48 7.44
N LEU A 142 8.96 -16.48 7.13
CA LEU A 142 8.59 -15.35 6.28
C LEU A 142 8.28 -15.83 4.86
N VAL A 143 9.17 -16.62 4.27
CA VAL A 143 9.03 -17.15 2.91
C VAL A 143 7.73 -17.95 2.77
N GLU A 144 7.44 -18.84 3.73
CA GLU A 144 6.24 -19.66 3.65
C GLU A 144 4.97 -18.83 3.89
N ALA A 145 4.99 -17.84 4.78
CA ALA A 145 3.86 -16.93 4.98
C ALA A 145 3.50 -16.18 3.68
N ILE A 146 4.51 -15.68 2.95
CA ILE A 146 4.29 -15.00 1.66
C ILE A 146 3.78 -16.00 0.61
N VAL A 147 4.39 -17.17 0.50
CA VAL A 147 3.97 -18.20 -0.48
C VAL A 147 2.53 -18.64 -0.23
N GLU A 148 2.16 -18.91 1.03
CA GLU A 148 0.79 -19.29 1.40
C GLU A 148 -0.21 -18.18 1.10
N MET A 149 0.12 -16.93 1.40
CA MET A 149 -0.73 -15.79 1.09
C MET A 149 -1.03 -15.71 -0.42
N LEU A 150 0.00 -15.77 -1.25
CA LEU A 150 -0.15 -15.69 -2.71
C LEU A 150 -0.88 -16.91 -3.27
N ALA A 151 -0.66 -18.11 -2.69
CA ALA A 151 -1.25 -19.35 -3.13
C ALA A 151 -2.77 -19.45 -2.86
N ARG A 152 -3.32 -18.60 -2.00
CA ARG A 152 -4.77 -18.53 -1.76
C ARG A 152 -5.56 -17.94 -2.93
N LYS A 153 -4.91 -17.21 -3.83
CA LYS A 153 -5.54 -16.65 -5.04
C LYS A 153 -5.43 -17.63 -6.21
N SER A 154 -6.35 -17.51 -7.19
CA SER A 154 -6.30 -18.35 -8.38
C SER A 154 -5.42 -17.77 -9.48
N PRO A 155 -4.94 -18.57 -10.45
CA PRO A 155 -4.22 -18.10 -11.61
C PRO A 155 -4.99 -17.06 -12.45
N GLU A 156 -6.34 -17.17 -12.49
CA GLU A 156 -7.21 -16.25 -13.22
C GLU A 156 -7.23 -14.86 -12.55
N ILE A 157 -7.33 -14.81 -11.21
CA ILE A 157 -7.23 -13.56 -10.42
C ILE A 157 -5.85 -12.93 -10.65
N TYR A 158 -4.80 -13.74 -10.57
CA TYR A 158 -3.44 -13.25 -10.81
C TYR A 158 -3.29 -12.65 -12.22
N ALA A 159 -3.72 -13.36 -13.26
CA ALA A 159 -3.68 -12.87 -14.64
C ALA A 159 -4.51 -11.60 -14.83
N GLY A 160 -5.68 -11.49 -14.18
CA GLY A 160 -6.51 -10.28 -14.18
C GLY A 160 -5.78 -9.08 -13.57
N GLN A 161 -5.17 -9.26 -12.40
CA GLN A 161 -4.42 -8.20 -11.73
C GLN A 161 -3.14 -7.81 -12.50
N ILE A 162 -2.48 -8.76 -13.18
CA ILE A 162 -1.36 -8.43 -14.10
C ILE A 162 -1.85 -7.56 -15.27
N ARG A 163 -3.01 -7.87 -15.86
CA ARG A 163 -3.60 -7.00 -16.91
C ARG A 163 -3.86 -5.59 -16.38
N ALA A 164 -4.43 -5.46 -15.18
CA ALA A 164 -4.65 -4.17 -14.52
C ALA A 164 -3.34 -3.38 -14.36
N LEU A 165 -2.25 -4.03 -13.93
CA LEU A 165 -0.95 -3.38 -13.79
C LEU A 165 -0.32 -2.98 -15.14
N LEU A 166 -0.50 -3.77 -16.19
CA LEU A 166 -0.02 -3.44 -17.53
C LEU A 166 -0.83 -2.30 -18.17
N ALA A 167 -2.08 -2.09 -17.73
CA ALA A 167 -2.94 -0.99 -18.16
C ALA A 167 -2.93 0.22 -17.21
N ARG A 168 -2.04 0.23 -16.20
CA ARG A 168 -1.99 1.27 -15.17
C ARG A 168 -1.83 2.68 -15.76
N PRO A 169 -2.62 3.67 -15.30
CA PRO A 169 -2.50 5.04 -15.76
C PRO A 169 -1.26 5.74 -15.19
N ASP A 170 -0.91 6.89 -15.76
CA ASP A 170 0.03 7.83 -15.17
C ASP A 170 -0.60 8.51 -13.95
N ALA A 171 0.03 8.37 -12.78
CA ALA A 171 -0.42 9.02 -11.56
C ALA A 171 0.35 10.33 -11.24
N ALA A 172 1.23 10.81 -12.12
CA ALA A 172 1.96 12.05 -11.89
C ALA A 172 1.03 13.27 -11.64
N PRO A 173 -0.10 13.43 -12.36
CA PRO A 173 -1.06 14.50 -12.06
C PRO A 173 -1.68 14.37 -10.66
N VAL A 174 -1.92 13.15 -10.19
CA VAL A 174 -2.46 12.88 -8.85
C VAL A 174 -1.46 13.30 -7.78
N LEU A 175 -0.17 12.96 -7.93
CA LEU A 175 0.88 13.36 -6.99
C LEU A 175 0.92 14.88 -6.78
N ALA A 176 0.87 15.65 -7.86
CA ALA A 176 0.87 17.10 -7.81
C ALA A 176 -0.39 17.70 -7.15
N ALA A 177 -1.49 16.96 -7.14
CA ALA A 177 -2.77 17.36 -6.54
C ALA A 177 -2.90 16.99 -5.06
N VAL A 178 -2.08 16.08 -4.52
CA VAL A 178 -2.13 15.66 -3.11
C VAL A 178 -1.86 16.82 -2.17
N ARG A 179 -2.72 17.02 -1.16
CA ARG A 179 -2.63 18.08 -0.15
C ARG A 179 -2.60 17.57 1.29
N CYS A 180 -2.99 16.32 1.52
CA CYS A 180 -2.96 15.71 2.85
C CYS A 180 -1.52 15.29 3.24
N PRO A 181 -1.25 15.10 4.56
CA PRO A 181 0.01 14.52 5.02
C PRO A 181 0.29 13.17 4.36
N THR A 182 1.45 13.01 3.74
CA THR A 182 1.77 11.84 2.94
C THR A 182 3.05 11.16 3.43
N LEU A 183 2.96 9.87 3.74
CA LEU A 183 4.11 9.00 3.95
C LEU A 183 4.47 8.31 2.63
N VAL A 184 5.71 8.41 2.20
CA VAL A 184 6.31 7.58 1.16
C VAL A 184 7.32 6.66 1.84
N LEU A 185 7.17 5.35 1.68
CA LEU A 185 8.04 4.37 2.32
C LEU A 185 8.49 3.32 1.32
N CYS A 186 9.76 2.90 1.39
CA CYS A 186 10.23 1.76 0.61
C CYS A 186 11.38 1.03 1.30
N GLY A 187 11.50 -0.26 1.00
CA GLY A 187 12.74 -0.99 1.23
C GLY A 187 13.87 -0.42 0.39
N ARG A 188 15.09 -0.32 0.98
CA ARG A 188 16.25 0.20 0.23
C ARG A 188 16.59 -0.66 -0.98
N GLU A 189 16.43 -1.96 -0.83
CA GLU A 189 16.77 -2.97 -1.83
C GLU A 189 15.53 -3.48 -2.58
N ASP A 190 14.46 -2.67 -2.63
CA ASP A 190 13.31 -2.97 -3.46
C ASP A 190 13.72 -2.99 -4.94
N ALA A 191 13.85 -4.20 -5.49
CA ALA A 191 14.26 -4.41 -6.87
C ALA A 191 13.12 -4.18 -7.88
N TRP A 192 11.88 -4.05 -7.40
CA TRP A 192 10.69 -3.88 -8.23
C TRP A 192 10.23 -2.43 -8.33
N SER A 193 10.21 -1.73 -7.20
CA SER A 193 9.85 -0.32 -7.09
C SER A 193 11.02 0.47 -6.50
N ALA A 194 12.03 0.73 -7.30
CA ALA A 194 13.30 1.27 -6.85
C ALA A 194 13.19 2.58 -6.04
N LEU A 195 14.09 2.75 -5.09
CA LEU A 195 14.19 3.90 -4.17
C LEU A 195 14.14 5.26 -4.89
N GLU A 196 14.76 5.38 -6.07
CA GLU A 196 14.75 6.62 -6.86
C GLU A 196 13.34 7.05 -7.26
N GLY A 197 12.45 6.08 -7.56
CA GLY A 197 11.04 6.34 -7.83
C GLY A 197 10.31 6.89 -6.62
N HIS A 198 10.62 6.41 -5.42
CA HIS A 198 10.03 6.90 -4.17
C HIS A 198 10.56 8.28 -3.80
N ARG A 199 11.84 8.58 -4.02
CA ARG A 199 12.40 9.93 -3.89
C ARG A 199 11.72 10.93 -4.81
N ASP A 200 11.53 10.55 -6.09
CA ASP A 200 10.83 11.39 -7.07
C ASP A 200 9.34 11.59 -6.68
N MET A 201 8.66 10.54 -6.20
CA MET A 201 7.30 10.65 -5.66
C MET A 201 7.23 11.64 -4.49
N ALA A 202 8.10 11.49 -3.50
CA ALA A 202 8.13 12.35 -2.33
C ALA A 202 8.40 13.82 -2.72
N ALA A 203 9.31 14.06 -3.66
CA ALA A 203 9.63 15.41 -4.14
C ALA A 203 8.45 16.10 -4.86
N ARG A 204 7.50 15.33 -5.42
CA ARG A 204 6.31 15.85 -6.13
C ARG A 204 5.14 16.15 -5.20
N ILE A 205 5.13 15.65 -3.98
CA ILE A 205 4.05 15.82 -3.02
C ILE A 205 4.43 16.87 -1.99
N ALA A 206 3.69 17.98 -1.94
CA ALA A 206 4.03 19.14 -1.13
C ALA A 206 4.15 18.85 0.39
N LYS A 207 3.36 17.90 0.91
CA LYS A 207 3.37 17.50 2.32
C LYS A 207 3.75 16.02 2.45
N SER A 208 5.00 15.69 2.11
CA SER A 208 5.48 14.32 2.16
C SER A 208 6.63 14.12 3.15
N ARG A 209 6.76 12.91 3.66
CA ARG A 209 7.93 12.40 4.36
C ARG A 209 8.35 11.09 3.70
N LEU A 210 9.64 10.94 3.43
CA LEU A 210 10.21 9.71 2.90
C LEU A 210 10.86 8.91 4.03
N VAL A 211 10.46 7.64 4.17
CA VAL A 211 11.09 6.67 5.07
C VAL A 211 11.71 5.57 4.22
N ILE A 212 12.98 5.28 4.46
CA ILE A 212 13.73 4.21 3.79
C ILE A 212 14.01 3.14 4.82
N VAL A 213 13.53 1.92 4.57
CA VAL A 213 13.70 0.77 5.44
C VAL A 213 14.94 -0.01 4.98
N GLU A 214 15.93 -0.09 5.84
CA GLU A 214 17.22 -0.73 5.53
C GLU A 214 17.14 -2.26 5.53
N ASN A 215 17.95 -2.92 4.69
CA ASN A 215 17.97 -4.38 4.54
C ASN A 215 16.56 -4.94 4.29
N CYS A 216 15.86 -4.34 3.36
CA CYS A 216 14.45 -4.59 3.08
C CYS A 216 14.20 -4.52 1.58
N GLY A 217 13.49 -5.52 1.05
CA GLY A 217 13.02 -5.58 -0.33
C GLY A 217 11.64 -4.95 -0.52
N HIS A 218 10.88 -5.54 -1.44
CA HIS A 218 9.54 -5.06 -1.85
C HIS A 218 8.41 -5.42 -0.87
N MET A 219 8.63 -6.36 0.03
CA MET A 219 7.63 -6.83 0.99
C MET A 219 7.85 -6.18 2.37
N ALA A 220 8.09 -4.86 2.43
CA ALA A 220 8.49 -4.17 3.65
C ALA A 220 7.52 -4.40 4.82
N THR A 221 6.23 -4.46 4.57
CA THR A 221 5.19 -4.75 5.57
C THR A 221 5.38 -6.08 6.29
N MET A 222 5.99 -7.06 5.63
CA MET A 222 6.26 -8.41 6.16
C MET A 222 7.73 -8.62 6.53
N GLU A 223 8.66 -7.98 5.81
CA GLU A 223 10.09 -8.10 6.06
C GLU A 223 10.56 -7.32 7.30
N ARG A 224 9.99 -6.14 7.51
CA ARG A 224 10.32 -5.19 8.58
C ARG A 224 9.05 -4.65 9.23
N PRO A 225 8.22 -5.54 9.81
CA PRO A 225 6.88 -5.17 10.28
C PRO A 225 6.90 -4.10 11.37
N GLU A 226 7.88 -4.10 12.27
CA GLU A 226 8.01 -3.14 13.37
C GLU A 226 8.35 -1.75 12.84
N GLU A 227 9.32 -1.64 11.94
CA GLU A 227 9.75 -0.37 11.35
C GLU A 227 8.65 0.26 10.51
N VAL A 228 7.95 -0.54 9.70
CA VAL A 228 6.80 -0.08 8.91
C VAL A 228 5.66 0.38 9.82
N THR A 229 5.39 -0.37 10.89
CA THR A 229 4.34 0.00 11.86
C THR A 229 4.67 1.29 12.59
N SER A 230 5.94 1.49 12.99
CA SER A 230 6.38 2.74 13.62
C SER A 230 6.18 3.93 12.68
N ALA A 231 6.61 3.81 11.43
CA ALA A 231 6.42 4.87 10.43
C ALA A 231 4.95 5.20 10.18
N LEU A 232 4.07 4.20 10.15
CA LEU A 232 2.63 4.40 10.01
C LEU A 232 2.01 5.04 11.27
N LYS A 233 2.46 4.70 12.49
CA LYS A 233 2.02 5.36 13.73
C LYS A 233 2.38 6.85 13.72
N GLU A 234 3.64 7.18 13.43
CA GLU A 234 4.12 8.56 13.33
C GLU A 234 3.36 9.36 12.26
N TRP A 235 3.05 8.72 11.13
CA TRP A 235 2.25 9.33 10.08
C TRP A 235 0.80 9.56 10.51
N LEU A 236 0.15 8.61 11.19
CA LEU A 236 -1.21 8.79 11.74
C LEU A 236 -1.25 9.91 12.78
N GLU A 237 -0.24 10.03 13.64
CA GLU A 237 -0.11 11.14 14.57
C GLU A 237 0.06 12.49 13.86
N TRP A 238 0.78 12.51 12.74
CA TRP A 238 0.95 13.72 11.93
C TRP A 238 -0.35 14.16 11.24
N ILE A 239 -1.22 13.24 10.82
CA ILE A 239 -2.55 13.57 10.32
C ILE A 239 -3.39 14.25 11.41
N GLY A 240 -3.28 13.80 12.64
CA GLY A 240 -4.02 14.31 13.80
C GLY A 240 -5.44 13.70 13.95
N PRO A 241 -6.20 14.16 14.94
CA PRO A 241 -7.53 13.64 15.22
C PRO A 241 -8.57 14.02 14.16
N PRO A 242 -9.71 13.31 14.08
CA PRO A 242 -10.83 13.65 13.18
C PRO A 242 -11.31 15.10 13.37
N ALA A 243 -11.60 15.77 12.26
CA ALA A 243 -12.15 17.13 12.31
C ALA A 243 -13.55 17.11 12.97
N GLY A 244 -13.68 17.65 14.16
CA GLY A 244 -14.92 17.69 14.94
C GLY A 244 -14.72 17.52 16.45
N GLU A 245 -13.64 16.90 16.90
CA GLU A 245 -13.36 16.65 18.32
C GLU A 245 -12.40 17.66 18.97
N ALA A 246 -11.69 18.45 18.21
CA ALA A 246 -10.78 19.49 18.71
C ALA A 246 -11.46 20.62 19.51
N LYS A 247 -12.79 20.67 19.60
CA LYS A 247 -13.54 21.73 20.28
C LYS A 247 -14.15 21.36 21.64
N ARG A 248 -13.97 20.14 22.15
CA ARG A 248 -14.57 19.72 23.44
C ARG A 248 -13.67 19.83 24.66
N SER A 249 -12.40 20.18 24.53
CA SER A 249 -11.46 20.29 25.67
C SER A 249 -11.17 21.74 26.14
N GLY A 250 -11.93 22.72 25.68
CA GLY A 250 -11.72 24.13 26.04
C GLY A 250 -12.99 24.79 26.56
N GLY A 251 -13.56 24.31 27.68
CA GLY A 251 -14.78 24.90 28.23
C GLY A 251 -15.04 24.55 29.70
N ALA A 252 -14.08 24.86 30.56
CA ALA A 252 -14.35 25.04 31.97
C ALA A 252 -13.62 26.31 32.44
N ALA A 253 -14.15 27.46 32.01
CA ALA A 253 -13.84 28.68 32.72
C ALA A 253 -14.72 28.68 33.99
N VAL A 254 -14.03 28.64 35.09
CA VAL A 254 -14.53 28.85 36.45
C VAL A 254 -15.04 30.29 36.50
N ASP A 255 -16.33 30.47 36.73
CA ASP A 255 -16.84 31.71 37.29
C ASP A 255 -17.00 31.49 38.80
N ALA A 256 -16.00 31.98 39.53
CA ALA A 256 -16.09 32.19 40.96
C ALA A 256 -15.89 33.69 41.20
N ALA A 257 -16.96 34.37 41.47
CA ALA A 257 -16.88 35.66 42.19
C ALA A 257 -18.22 36.06 42.77
N LEU A 258 -18.22 36.17 44.11
CA LEU A 258 -19.07 36.98 44.99
C LEU A 258 -20.47 36.49 45.30
#